data_4cb0419b995f92e6e029a3d7ae10b421
#
_entry.id   4cb0419b995f92e6e029a3d7ae10b421
#
_cell.length_a   1.000
_cell.length_b   1.000
_cell.length_c   1.000
_cell.angle_alpha   90.00
_cell.angle_beta   90.00
_cell.angle_gamma   90.00
#
_symmetry.space_group_name_H-M   'P 1'
#
loop_
_entity.id
_entity.type
_entity.pdbx_description
1 polymer ?
#
loop_
_entity_poly.entity_id
_entity_poly.type
_entity_poly.pdbx_seq_one_letter_code
_entity_poly.pdbx_strand_id
1 'polypeptide(L)'
;MLLALLVISLIFYRDTMLEIWAGVRQVTAGELGAALLLSLLGYLLEGLTIFCMMGASVKGASVLEGVFIAFVCEFYRLTTLGNGSGVAEIHYLCKSRFAREEIEPGSAAVLTMIQYMMKRIAVMALGLVGFLFLYHLEETRELCNEYAFFVAAGCLITVVILLLFLLLSLSDQAAILARRLMDWLAVKIPSWQERFQKWKEQVTLLNQSGKAVLGQRKRMAGVVGIQSGKLLLFYMIPAYLLCGRADLKASVCLFLMALSYMLSGVIPAPSGAGSLEFVFLLFFTRFIDANIAAPAILLFRFVTWICPAAVGGILITLRKAA
;
A
#
# COMPACT_ATOMS: atom_id res chain seq x y z
N MET A 1 -17.92 -21.50 -12.03
CA MET A 1 -17.21 -20.74 -13.09
C MET A 1 -15.79 -20.35 -12.66
N LEU A 2 -15.54 -19.65 -11.56
CA LEU A 2 -14.21 -19.27 -11.08
C LEU A 2 -13.29 -20.48 -10.82
N LEU A 3 -13.80 -21.53 -10.20
CA LEU A 3 -13.06 -22.76 -9.88
C LEU A 3 -12.68 -23.53 -11.16
N ALA A 4 -13.57 -23.56 -12.15
CA ALA A 4 -13.29 -24.18 -13.44
C ALA A 4 -12.23 -23.39 -14.23
N LEU A 5 -12.28 -22.06 -14.22
CA LEU A 5 -11.25 -21.20 -14.83
C LEU A 5 -9.89 -21.38 -14.11
N LEU A 6 -9.88 -21.53 -12.81
CA LEU A 6 -8.67 -21.77 -12.01
C LEU A 6 -8.06 -23.14 -12.32
N VAL A 7 -8.89 -24.18 -12.44
CA VAL A 7 -8.45 -25.53 -12.83
C VAL A 7 -7.92 -25.55 -14.26
N ILE A 8 -8.61 -24.89 -15.20
CA ILE A 8 -8.17 -24.78 -16.59
C ILE A 8 -6.84 -24.03 -16.66
N SER A 9 -6.70 -22.90 -15.94
CA SER A 9 -5.43 -22.15 -15.84
C SER A 9 -4.29 -23.01 -15.28
N LEU A 10 -4.55 -23.79 -14.22
CA LEU A 10 -3.56 -24.70 -13.62
C LEU A 10 -3.11 -25.81 -14.58
N ILE A 11 -4.02 -26.32 -15.43
CA ILE A 11 -3.69 -27.35 -16.41
C ILE A 11 -2.86 -26.76 -17.56
N PHE A 12 -3.26 -25.61 -18.10
CA PHE A 12 -2.57 -24.99 -19.23
C PHE A 12 -1.21 -24.38 -18.88
N TYR A 13 -1.02 -23.95 -17.63
CA TYR A 13 0.24 -23.34 -17.16
C TYR A 13 1.03 -24.25 -16.21
N ARG A 14 0.76 -25.56 -16.23
CA ARG A 14 1.40 -26.53 -15.34
C ARG A 14 2.92 -26.47 -15.40
N ASP A 15 3.49 -26.44 -16.60
CA ASP A 15 4.95 -26.47 -16.78
C ASP A 15 5.58 -25.15 -16.28
N THR A 16 4.98 -24.03 -16.60
CA THR A 16 5.39 -22.72 -16.06
C THR A 16 5.29 -22.68 -14.53
N MET A 17 4.25 -23.27 -13.93
CA MET A 17 4.12 -23.38 -12.48
C MET A 17 5.18 -24.27 -11.85
N LEU A 18 5.57 -25.36 -12.50
CA LEU A 18 6.65 -26.25 -12.04
C LEU A 18 8.01 -25.56 -12.09
N GLU A 19 8.29 -24.76 -13.14
CA GLU A 19 9.51 -23.96 -13.26
C GLU A 19 9.58 -22.87 -12.16
N ILE A 20 8.48 -22.15 -11.93
CA ILE A 20 8.38 -21.17 -10.85
C ILE A 20 8.61 -21.84 -9.49
N TRP A 21 8.00 -23.01 -9.26
CA TRP A 21 8.18 -23.76 -8.02
C TRP A 21 9.60 -24.25 -7.83
N ALA A 22 10.26 -24.68 -8.91
CA ALA A 22 11.67 -25.04 -8.88
C ALA A 22 12.56 -23.85 -8.51
N GLY A 23 12.25 -22.65 -9.03
CA GLY A 23 12.92 -21.41 -8.66
C GLY A 23 12.72 -21.01 -7.19
N VAL A 24 11.51 -21.20 -6.65
CA VAL A 24 11.22 -20.98 -5.21
C VAL A 24 12.04 -21.91 -4.32
N ARG A 25 12.20 -23.17 -4.72
CA ARG A 25 13.00 -24.18 -3.97
C ARG A 25 14.50 -23.87 -3.93
N GLN A 26 15.01 -23.05 -4.85
CA GLN A 26 16.41 -22.64 -4.86
C GLN A 26 16.72 -21.55 -3.82
N VAL A 27 15.69 -20.94 -3.21
CA VAL A 27 15.88 -19.94 -2.16
C VAL A 27 16.34 -20.63 -0.88
N THR A 28 17.46 -20.17 -0.36
CA THR A 28 18.02 -20.70 0.89
C THR A 28 17.20 -20.23 2.10
N ALA A 29 17.27 -21.02 3.18
CA ALA A 29 16.61 -20.63 4.44
C ALA A 29 17.11 -19.27 4.98
N GLY A 30 18.39 -18.94 4.74
CA GLY A 30 18.96 -17.63 5.10
C GLY A 30 18.35 -16.48 4.33
N GLU A 31 18.17 -16.63 3.01
CA GLU A 31 17.53 -15.62 2.16
C GLU A 31 16.07 -15.41 2.56
N LEU A 32 15.34 -16.50 2.80
CA LEU A 32 13.95 -16.40 3.28
C LEU A 32 13.88 -15.72 4.66
N GLY A 33 14.79 -16.09 5.58
CA GLY A 33 14.87 -15.48 6.90
C GLY A 33 15.15 -13.96 6.83
N ALA A 34 16.08 -13.54 5.98
CA ALA A 34 16.37 -12.12 5.77
C ALA A 34 15.17 -11.37 5.15
N ALA A 35 14.49 -11.95 4.17
CA ALA A 35 13.29 -11.37 3.56
C ALA A 35 12.15 -11.24 4.59
N LEU A 36 11.94 -12.24 5.45
CA LEU A 36 10.98 -12.18 6.55
C LEU A 36 11.35 -11.11 7.58
N LEU A 37 12.63 -10.96 7.91
CA LEU A 37 13.10 -9.92 8.83
C LEU A 37 12.85 -8.52 8.25
N LEU A 38 13.18 -8.29 6.98
CA LEU A 38 12.89 -7.01 6.29
C LEU A 38 11.39 -6.71 6.28
N SER A 39 10.56 -7.72 6.02
CA SER A 39 9.11 -7.58 6.06
C SER A 39 8.63 -7.24 7.47
N LEU A 40 9.10 -7.95 8.50
CA LEU A 40 8.75 -7.69 9.90
C LEU A 40 9.11 -6.25 10.30
N LEU A 41 10.34 -5.81 10.00
CA LEU A 41 10.77 -4.43 10.26
C LEU A 41 9.87 -3.42 9.52
N GLY A 42 9.46 -3.72 8.29
CA GLY A 42 8.50 -2.91 7.55
C GLY A 42 7.14 -2.80 8.27
N TYR A 43 6.63 -3.89 8.86
CA TYR A 43 5.38 -3.87 9.63
C TYR A 43 5.52 -3.17 10.99
N LEU A 44 6.70 -3.22 11.61
CA LEU A 44 6.98 -2.39 12.79
C LEU A 44 6.92 -0.89 12.45
N LEU A 45 7.46 -0.48 11.29
CA LEU A 45 7.34 0.89 10.81
C LEU A 45 5.89 1.27 10.45
N GLU A 46 5.09 0.34 9.89
CA GLU A 46 3.65 0.58 9.69
C GLU A 46 2.94 0.80 11.02
N GLY A 47 3.22 -0.03 12.02
CA GLY A 47 2.69 0.15 13.37
C GLY A 47 3.09 1.48 14.00
N LEU A 48 4.33 1.93 13.76
CA LEU A 48 4.81 3.25 14.20
C LEU A 48 4.06 4.38 13.48
N THR A 49 3.74 4.20 12.19
CA THR A 49 2.89 5.16 11.46
C THR A 49 1.51 5.28 12.09
N ILE A 50 0.85 4.14 12.37
CA ILE A 50 -0.47 4.11 13.02
C ILE A 50 -0.40 4.77 14.39
N PHE A 51 0.63 4.46 15.18
CA PHE A 51 0.88 5.12 16.48
C PHE A 51 1.01 6.65 16.33
N CYS A 52 1.79 7.12 15.35
CA CYS A 52 1.93 8.56 15.10
C CYS A 52 0.60 9.20 14.70
N MET A 53 -0.23 8.50 13.93
CA MET A 53 -1.56 8.98 13.53
C MET A 53 -2.52 9.01 14.73
N MET A 54 -2.57 7.96 15.54
CA MET A 54 -3.37 7.94 16.79
C MET A 54 -2.98 9.09 17.73
N GLY A 55 -1.69 9.28 17.95
CA GLY A 55 -1.15 10.36 18.80
C GLY A 55 -1.43 11.78 18.28
N ALA A 56 -1.95 11.93 17.04
CA ALA A 56 -2.45 13.21 16.53
C ALA A 56 -3.83 13.57 17.10
N SER A 57 -4.59 12.57 17.56
CA SER A 57 -6.00 12.73 17.99
C SER A 57 -6.20 12.43 19.48
N VAL A 58 -5.45 11.48 20.06
CA VAL A 58 -5.66 11.03 21.44
C VAL A 58 -4.37 10.94 22.22
N LYS A 59 -4.47 11.16 23.54
CA LYS A 59 -3.36 10.94 24.47
C LYS A 59 -3.31 9.47 24.90
N GLY A 60 -2.10 8.94 25.05
CA GLY A 60 -1.89 7.58 25.56
C GLY A 60 -1.94 6.50 24.48
N ALA A 61 -1.72 6.85 23.20
CA ALA A 61 -1.50 5.88 22.15
C ALA A 61 -0.31 4.95 22.48
N SER A 62 -0.36 3.70 22.00
CA SER A 62 0.71 2.70 22.20
C SER A 62 1.26 2.23 20.86
N VAL A 63 2.60 2.10 20.77
CA VAL A 63 3.26 1.53 19.58
C VAL A 63 2.83 0.08 19.37
N LEU A 64 2.67 -0.70 20.45
CA LEU A 64 2.22 -2.10 20.35
C LEU A 64 0.83 -2.22 19.75
N GLU A 65 -0.08 -1.30 20.07
CA GLU A 65 -1.41 -1.26 19.47
C GLU A 65 -1.32 -0.92 17.98
N GLY A 66 -0.48 0.04 17.60
CA GLY A 66 -0.24 0.36 16.21
C GLY A 66 0.29 -0.85 15.42
N VAL A 67 1.24 -1.59 15.98
CA VAL A 67 1.78 -2.83 15.37
C VAL A 67 0.70 -3.91 15.26
N PHE A 68 -0.09 -4.09 16.32
CA PHE A 68 -1.23 -5.02 16.30
C PHE A 68 -2.20 -4.67 15.15
N ILE A 69 -2.60 -3.39 15.05
CA ILE A 69 -3.52 -2.93 13.99
C ILE A 69 -2.89 -3.17 12.60
N ALA A 70 -1.60 -2.92 12.42
CA ALA A 70 -0.90 -3.12 11.14
C ALA A 70 -1.03 -4.57 10.64
N PHE A 71 -0.78 -5.57 11.50
CA PHE A 71 -0.92 -6.98 11.13
C PHE A 71 -2.37 -7.39 10.91
N VAL A 72 -3.28 -6.92 11.74
CA VAL A 72 -4.72 -7.20 11.63
C VAL A 72 -5.28 -6.65 10.31
N CYS A 73 -4.86 -5.45 9.89
CA CYS A 73 -5.24 -4.88 8.61
C CYS A 73 -4.81 -5.74 7.42
N GLU A 74 -3.64 -6.40 7.49
CA GLU A 74 -3.21 -7.33 6.44
C GLU A 74 -4.04 -8.61 6.40
N PHE A 75 -4.43 -9.15 7.56
CA PHE A 75 -5.37 -10.27 7.61
C PHE A 75 -6.69 -9.93 6.92
N TYR A 76 -7.29 -8.78 7.25
CA TYR A 76 -8.52 -8.36 6.59
C TYR A 76 -8.31 -7.97 5.12
N ARG A 77 -7.16 -7.44 4.74
CA ARG A 77 -6.82 -7.20 3.33
C ARG A 77 -6.81 -8.49 2.53
N LEU A 78 -6.20 -9.55 3.05
CA LEU A 78 -6.12 -10.84 2.37
C LEU A 78 -7.50 -11.51 2.28
N THR A 79 -8.25 -11.56 3.38
CA THR A 79 -9.54 -12.27 3.47
C THR A 79 -10.67 -11.59 2.71
N THR A 80 -10.61 -10.27 2.51
CA THR A 80 -11.66 -9.48 1.85
C THR A 80 -11.23 -8.94 0.48
N LEU A 81 -10.13 -9.44 -0.08
CA LEU A 81 -9.57 -8.96 -1.34
C LEU A 81 -9.38 -7.41 -1.36
N GLY A 82 -8.90 -6.87 -0.24
CA GLY A 82 -8.52 -5.47 -0.09
C GLY A 82 -9.55 -4.54 0.55
N ASN A 83 -10.82 -4.87 0.48
CA ASN A 83 -11.89 -3.96 0.91
C ASN A 83 -12.00 -3.81 2.44
N GLY A 84 -11.58 -4.82 3.20
CA GLY A 84 -11.75 -4.85 4.66
C GLY A 84 -10.63 -4.19 5.45
N SER A 85 -9.46 -3.91 4.87
CA SER A 85 -8.32 -3.38 5.63
C SER A 85 -8.59 -2.03 6.26
N GLY A 86 -9.17 -1.08 5.51
CA GLY A 86 -9.53 0.24 6.03
C GLY A 86 -10.65 0.19 7.07
N VAL A 87 -11.64 -0.68 6.86
CA VAL A 87 -12.72 -0.89 7.84
C VAL A 87 -12.17 -1.49 9.14
N ALA A 88 -11.26 -2.45 9.04
CA ALA A 88 -10.58 -3.03 10.19
C ALA A 88 -9.75 -1.99 10.94
N GLU A 89 -8.99 -1.15 10.22
CA GLU A 89 -8.21 -0.07 10.82
C GLU A 89 -9.10 0.87 11.62
N ILE A 90 -10.18 1.38 11.03
CA ILE A 90 -11.16 2.24 11.71
C ILE A 90 -11.72 1.54 12.95
N HIS A 91 -12.15 0.27 12.83
CA HIS A 91 -12.72 -0.48 13.94
C HIS A 91 -11.76 -0.62 15.12
N TYR A 92 -10.49 -0.98 14.85
CA TYR A 92 -9.50 -1.18 15.91
C TYR A 92 -8.94 0.14 16.45
N LEU A 93 -8.93 1.22 15.67
CA LEU A 93 -8.65 2.57 16.16
C LEU A 93 -9.70 3.03 17.18
N CYS A 94 -10.99 2.80 16.90
CA CYS A 94 -12.08 3.12 17.84
C CYS A 94 -12.05 2.27 19.11
N LYS A 95 -11.63 1.00 19.02
CA LYS A 95 -11.57 0.04 20.11
C LYS A 95 -10.17 -0.15 20.71
N SER A 96 -9.32 0.86 20.62
CA SER A 96 -7.98 0.78 21.22
C SER A 96 -8.08 0.58 22.74
N ARG A 97 -7.41 -0.47 23.26
CA ARG A 97 -7.40 -0.75 24.72
C ARG A 97 -6.46 0.18 25.48
N PHE A 98 -5.53 0.84 24.80
CA PHE A 98 -4.49 1.67 25.41
C PHE A 98 -4.75 3.17 25.27
N ALA A 99 -5.71 3.57 24.43
CA ALA A 99 -6.11 4.97 24.35
C ALA A 99 -6.95 5.34 25.60
N ARG A 100 -6.61 6.45 26.22
CA ARG A 100 -7.38 6.98 27.36
C ARG A 100 -8.74 7.53 26.98
N GLU A 101 -8.90 7.86 25.70
CA GLU A 101 -10.11 8.44 25.13
C GLU A 101 -10.46 7.61 23.89
N GLU A 102 -11.75 7.33 23.70
CA GLU A 102 -12.25 6.65 22.50
C GLU A 102 -12.14 7.58 21.28
N ILE A 103 -11.65 7.04 20.16
CA ILE A 103 -11.64 7.77 18.89
C ILE A 103 -12.99 7.56 18.24
N GLU A 104 -13.69 8.64 17.97
CA GLU A 104 -14.94 8.57 17.19
C GLU A 104 -14.73 7.93 15.81
N PRO A 105 -15.66 7.11 15.32
CA PRO A 105 -15.55 6.43 14.02
C PRO A 105 -15.26 7.39 12.85
N GLY A 106 -15.84 8.59 12.87
CA GLY A 106 -15.60 9.61 11.87
C GLY A 106 -14.15 10.10 11.87
N SER A 107 -13.60 10.37 13.05
CA SER A 107 -12.20 10.79 13.22
C SER A 107 -11.24 9.65 12.85
N ALA A 108 -11.53 8.41 13.23
CA ALA A 108 -10.74 7.25 12.86
C ALA A 108 -10.69 7.07 11.32
N ALA A 109 -11.83 7.24 10.64
CA ALA A 109 -11.89 7.19 9.18
C ALA A 109 -11.01 8.27 8.53
N VAL A 110 -11.03 9.50 9.06
CA VAL A 110 -10.16 10.59 8.56
C VAL A 110 -8.69 10.26 8.77
N LEU A 111 -8.31 9.73 9.94
CA LEU A 111 -6.93 9.31 10.21
C LEU A 111 -6.45 8.26 9.22
N THR A 112 -7.24 7.21 8.98
CA THR A 112 -6.95 6.15 7.99
C THR A 112 -6.80 6.72 6.58
N MET A 113 -7.68 7.66 6.18
CA MET A 113 -7.58 8.33 4.87
C MET A 113 -6.30 9.16 4.75
N ILE A 114 -5.95 9.96 5.77
CA ILE A 114 -4.71 10.76 5.78
C ILE A 114 -3.49 9.84 5.72
N GLN A 115 -3.46 8.77 6.51
CA GLN A 115 -2.38 7.78 6.47
C GLN A 115 -2.19 7.19 5.06
N TYR A 116 -3.28 6.81 4.41
CA TYR A 116 -3.24 6.32 3.04
C TYR A 116 -2.65 7.35 2.07
N MET A 117 -3.01 8.64 2.22
CA MET A 117 -2.45 9.72 1.39
C MET A 117 -0.96 9.95 1.65
N MET A 118 -0.52 9.90 2.93
CA MET A 118 0.91 10.01 3.27
C MET A 118 1.72 8.86 2.65
N LYS A 119 1.17 7.65 2.68
CA LYS A 119 1.77 6.49 1.98
C LYS A 119 1.86 6.71 0.47
N ARG A 120 0.82 7.26 -0.17
CA ARG A 120 0.84 7.58 -1.60
C ARG A 120 1.89 8.62 -1.96
N ILE A 121 2.08 9.63 -1.11
CA ILE A 121 3.17 10.62 -1.27
C ILE A 121 4.53 9.92 -1.21
N ALA A 122 4.75 9.04 -0.25
CA ALA A 122 6.00 8.29 -0.12
C ALA A 122 6.27 7.38 -1.34
N VAL A 123 5.25 6.66 -1.82
CA VAL A 123 5.34 5.81 -3.03
C VAL A 123 5.70 6.64 -4.25
N MET A 124 5.04 7.78 -4.45
CA MET A 124 5.29 8.67 -5.58
C MET A 124 6.71 9.26 -5.50
N ALA A 125 7.13 9.75 -4.34
CA ALA A 125 8.45 10.32 -4.16
C ALA A 125 9.56 9.30 -4.46
N LEU A 126 9.47 8.09 -3.90
CA LEU A 126 10.44 7.02 -4.15
C LEU A 126 10.41 6.52 -5.60
N GLY A 127 9.23 6.42 -6.20
CA GLY A 127 9.08 6.05 -7.61
C GLY A 127 9.71 7.08 -8.55
N LEU A 128 9.52 8.38 -8.29
CA LEU A 128 10.14 9.46 -9.07
C LEU A 128 11.66 9.48 -8.89
N VAL A 129 12.17 9.33 -7.66
CA VAL A 129 13.60 9.20 -7.40
C VAL A 129 14.15 7.99 -8.15
N GLY A 130 13.44 6.87 -8.10
CA GLY A 130 13.79 5.67 -8.84
C GLY A 130 13.83 5.89 -10.35
N PHE A 131 12.80 6.53 -10.92
CA PHE A 131 12.76 6.86 -12.34
C PHE A 131 13.95 7.75 -12.75
N LEU A 132 14.24 8.81 -11.99
CA LEU A 132 15.38 9.69 -12.28
C LEU A 132 16.70 8.95 -12.19
N PHE A 133 16.89 8.09 -11.19
CA PHE A 133 18.11 7.29 -11.06
C PHE A 133 18.29 6.34 -12.25
N LEU A 134 17.22 5.60 -12.62
CA LEU A 134 17.26 4.67 -13.74
C LEU A 134 17.46 5.38 -15.09
N TYR A 135 16.90 6.57 -15.26
CA TYR A 135 17.05 7.37 -16.47
C TYR A 135 18.50 7.81 -16.71
N HIS A 136 19.28 8.05 -15.64
CA HIS A 136 20.69 8.41 -15.75
C HIS A 136 21.63 7.24 -16.08
N LEU A 137 21.16 6.00 -15.92
CA LEU A 137 21.93 4.81 -16.25
C LEU A 137 21.69 4.43 -17.72
N GLU A 138 22.77 4.19 -18.48
CA GLU A 138 22.65 3.79 -19.89
C GLU A 138 21.89 2.49 -20.07
N GLU A 139 22.12 1.52 -19.16
CA GLU A 139 21.50 0.19 -19.16
C GLU A 139 19.96 0.22 -19.06
N THR A 140 19.38 1.23 -18.40
CA THR A 140 17.93 1.33 -18.12
C THR A 140 17.24 2.52 -18.78
N ARG A 141 18.00 3.39 -19.47
CA ARG A 141 17.46 4.60 -20.11
C ARG A 141 16.42 4.30 -21.18
N GLU A 142 16.60 3.26 -21.96
CA GLU A 142 15.67 2.86 -23.02
C GLU A 142 14.32 2.47 -22.41
N LEU A 143 14.33 1.64 -21.36
CA LEU A 143 13.13 1.30 -20.59
C LEU A 143 12.43 2.55 -20.03
N CYS A 144 13.17 3.48 -19.45
CA CYS A 144 12.60 4.72 -18.93
C CYS A 144 11.95 5.57 -20.04
N ASN A 145 12.57 5.65 -21.23
CA ASN A 145 11.99 6.36 -22.37
C ASN A 145 10.70 5.71 -22.85
N GLU A 146 10.67 4.38 -22.97
CA GLU A 146 9.50 3.61 -23.39
C GLU A 146 8.30 3.83 -22.44
N TYR A 147 8.55 3.88 -21.14
CA TYR A 147 7.49 4.00 -20.13
C TYR A 147 7.31 5.43 -19.57
N ALA A 148 8.05 6.43 -20.06
CA ALA A 148 7.99 7.82 -19.56
C ALA A 148 6.58 8.39 -19.56
N PHE A 149 5.79 8.14 -20.61
CA PHE A 149 4.40 8.57 -20.70
C PHE A 149 3.52 7.97 -19.60
N PHE A 150 3.65 6.68 -19.33
CA PHE A 150 2.87 6.00 -18.28
C PHE A 150 3.27 6.47 -16.89
N VAL A 151 4.57 6.72 -16.66
CA VAL A 151 5.09 7.32 -15.42
C VAL A 151 4.52 8.71 -15.21
N ALA A 152 4.58 9.57 -16.23
CA ALA A 152 4.04 10.93 -16.17
C ALA A 152 2.52 10.93 -15.95
N ALA A 153 1.77 10.10 -16.65
CA ALA A 153 0.32 9.95 -16.48
C ALA A 153 -0.03 9.45 -15.06
N GLY A 154 0.69 8.44 -14.56
CA GLY A 154 0.49 7.91 -13.21
C GLY A 154 0.81 8.94 -12.12
N CYS A 155 1.87 9.71 -12.29
CA CYS A 155 2.20 10.84 -11.40
C CYS A 155 1.09 11.90 -11.45
N LEU A 156 0.64 12.29 -12.63
CA LEU A 156 -0.40 13.31 -12.79
C LEU A 156 -1.69 12.87 -12.10
N ILE A 157 -2.15 11.64 -12.33
CA ILE A 157 -3.35 11.09 -11.66
C ILE A 157 -3.18 11.12 -10.15
N THR A 158 -2.03 10.66 -9.63
CA THR A 158 -1.75 10.65 -8.20
C THR A 158 -1.74 12.06 -7.62
N VAL A 159 -1.08 13.02 -8.29
CA VAL A 159 -1.03 14.43 -7.86
C VAL A 159 -2.44 15.03 -7.84
N VAL A 160 -3.26 14.79 -8.86
CA VAL A 160 -4.65 15.29 -8.91
C VAL A 160 -5.46 14.73 -7.73
N ILE A 161 -5.36 13.45 -7.44
CA ILE A 161 -6.07 12.83 -6.30
C ILE A 161 -5.59 13.45 -4.97
N LEU A 162 -4.27 13.61 -4.79
CA LEU A 162 -3.70 14.22 -3.58
C LEU A 162 -4.14 15.69 -3.42
N LEU A 163 -4.13 16.46 -4.50
CA LEU A 163 -4.57 17.87 -4.49
C LEU A 163 -6.06 17.98 -4.15
N LEU A 164 -6.91 17.16 -4.76
CA LEU A 164 -8.34 17.12 -4.44
C LEU A 164 -8.56 16.79 -2.96
N PHE A 165 -7.84 15.78 -2.44
CA PHE A 165 -7.91 15.41 -1.04
C PHE A 165 -7.48 16.57 -0.11
N LEU A 166 -6.33 17.20 -0.40
CA LEU A 166 -5.84 18.36 0.38
C LEU A 166 -6.79 19.55 0.31
N LEU A 167 -7.35 19.85 -0.86
CA LEU A 167 -8.35 20.92 -1.03
C LEU A 167 -9.59 20.66 -0.18
N LEU A 168 -10.14 19.43 -0.22
CA LEU A 168 -11.31 19.07 0.58
C LEU A 168 -11.01 19.07 2.09
N SER A 169 -9.79 18.71 2.48
CA SER A 169 -9.38 18.67 3.89
C SER A 169 -9.08 20.03 4.47
N LEU A 170 -8.51 20.97 3.69
CA LEU A 170 -7.99 22.24 4.21
C LEU A 170 -8.87 23.45 3.86
N SER A 171 -9.62 23.41 2.76
CA SER A 171 -10.41 24.55 2.27
C SER A 171 -11.90 24.36 2.55
N ASP A 172 -12.48 25.29 3.34
CA ASP A 172 -13.93 25.32 3.59
C ASP A 172 -14.72 25.57 2.30
N GLN A 173 -14.18 26.42 1.42
CA GLN A 173 -14.82 26.73 0.15
C GLN A 173 -14.90 25.50 -0.76
N ALA A 174 -13.82 24.70 -0.84
CA ALA A 174 -13.80 23.47 -1.61
C ALA A 174 -14.79 22.43 -1.03
N ALA A 175 -14.84 22.30 0.30
CA ALA A 175 -15.79 21.41 0.96
C ALA A 175 -17.25 21.85 0.75
N ILE A 176 -17.54 23.16 0.77
CA ILE A 176 -18.88 23.70 0.47
C ILE A 176 -19.24 23.44 -1.00
N LEU A 177 -18.31 23.68 -1.91
CA LEU A 177 -18.54 23.44 -3.35
C LEU A 177 -18.81 21.97 -3.63
N ALA A 178 -18.02 21.06 -3.04
CA ALA A 178 -18.23 19.63 -3.18
C ALA A 178 -19.61 19.21 -2.66
N ARG A 179 -20.04 19.71 -1.50
CA ARG A 179 -21.38 19.42 -0.94
C ARG A 179 -22.50 19.93 -1.84
N ARG A 180 -22.38 21.15 -2.39
CA ARG A 180 -23.36 21.71 -3.35
C ARG A 180 -23.44 20.87 -4.63
N LEU A 181 -22.28 20.41 -5.13
CA LEU A 181 -22.23 19.52 -6.30
C LEU A 181 -22.95 18.18 -6.02
N MET A 182 -22.75 17.61 -4.83
CA MET A 182 -23.42 16.38 -4.43
C MET A 182 -24.93 16.58 -4.27
N ASP A 183 -25.39 17.74 -3.76
CA ASP A 183 -26.82 18.08 -3.68
C ASP A 183 -27.42 18.18 -5.09
N TRP A 184 -26.73 18.84 -6.01
CA TRP A 184 -27.19 18.95 -7.39
C TRP A 184 -27.25 17.58 -8.10
N LEU A 185 -26.24 16.70 -7.86
CA LEU A 185 -26.23 15.34 -8.40
C LEU A 185 -27.33 14.46 -7.79
N ALA A 186 -27.61 14.62 -6.49
CA ALA A 186 -28.67 13.89 -5.80
C ALA A 186 -30.06 14.18 -6.39
N VAL A 187 -30.30 15.42 -6.86
CA VAL A 187 -31.53 15.79 -7.57
C VAL A 187 -31.60 15.13 -8.94
N LYS A 188 -30.47 15.03 -9.65
CA LYS A 188 -30.42 14.43 -11.00
C LYS A 188 -30.41 12.91 -11.02
N ILE A 189 -29.88 12.28 -9.97
CA ILE A 189 -29.72 10.83 -9.87
C ILE A 189 -30.34 10.35 -8.53
N PRO A 190 -31.68 10.25 -8.43
CA PRO A 190 -32.34 9.89 -7.18
C PRO A 190 -31.96 8.53 -6.62
N SER A 191 -31.57 7.58 -7.49
CA SER A 191 -31.13 6.24 -7.07
C SER A 191 -29.82 6.24 -6.24
N TRP A 192 -29.08 7.34 -6.23
CA TRP A 192 -27.82 7.51 -5.51
C TRP A 192 -27.90 8.50 -4.34
N GLN A 193 -29.08 8.99 -4.02
CA GLN A 193 -29.31 10.03 -3.00
C GLN A 193 -28.71 9.66 -1.64
N GLU A 194 -28.92 8.43 -1.16
CA GLU A 194 -28.33 7.95 0.10
C GLU A 194 -26.80 7.93 0.07
N ARG A 195 -26.19 7.57 -1.09
CA ARG A 195 -24.74 7.57 -1.25
C ARG A 195 -24.18 8.98 -1.21
N PHE A 196 -24.83 9.91 -1.89
CA PHE A 196 -24.42 11.33 -1.87
C PHE A 196 -24.51 11.93 -0.48
N GLN A 197 -25.54 11.58 0.30
CA GLN A 197 -25.66 12.01 1.69
C GLN A 197 -24.50 11.49 2.55
N LYS A 198 -24.16 10.23 2.45
CA LYS A 198 -23.00 9.64 3.14
C LYS A 198 -21.68 10.32 2.74
N TRP A 199 -21.49 10.60 1.46
CA TRP A 199 -20.29 11.30 0.99
C TRP A 199 -20.21 12.74 1.50
N LYS A 200 -21.34 13.45 1.59
CA LYS A 200 -21.38 14.80 2.20
C LYS A 200 -20.93 14.77 3.67
N GLU A 201 -21.38 13.80 4.43
CA GLU A 201 -20.96 13.60 5.81
C GLU A 201 -19.45 13.33 5.89
N GLN A 202 -18.93 12.46 5.03
CA GLN A 202 -17.50 12.16 4.95
C GLN A 202 -16.68 13.41 4.59
N VAL A 203 -17.11 14.21 3.63
CA VAL A 203 -16.43 15.48 3.27
C VAL A 203 -16.45 16.45 4.44
N THR A 204 -17.54 16.53 5.20
CA THR A 204 -17.64 17.40 6.37
C THR A 204 -16.67 16.98 7.47
N LEU A 205 -16.64 15.67 7.79
CA LEU A 205 -15.72 15.11 8.76
C LEU A 205 -14.26 15.28 8.33
N LEU A 206 -13.98 15.04 7.04
CA LEU A 206 -12.64 15.21 6.48
C LEU A 206 -12.16 16.67 6.62
N ASN A 207 -13.01 17.65 6.36
CA ASN A 207 -12.65 19.05 6.49
C ASN A 207 -12.44 19.46 7.95
N GLN A 208 -13.29 19.03 8.87
CA GLN A 208 -13.20 19.37 10.29
C GLN A 208 -11.99 18.74 10.97
N SER A 209 -11.87 17.39 10.89
CA SER A 209 -10.79 16.65 11.55
C SER A 209 -9.47 16.75 10.77
N GLY A 210 -9.54 16.83 9.45
CA GLY A 210 -8.38 16.89 8.56
C GLY A 210 -7.50 18.12 8.82
N LYS A 211 -8.08 19.29 9.06
CA LYS A 211 -7.32 20.51 9.39
C LYS A 211 -6.46 20.35 10.64
N ALA A 212 -7.01 19.76 11.69
CA ALA A 212 -6.31 19.58 12.95
C ALA A 212 -5.12 18.61 12.80
N VAL A 213 -5.30 17.52 12.05
CA VAL A 213 -4.27 16.50 11.82
C VAL A 213 -3.19 17.01 10.86
N LEU A 214 -3.59 17.52 9.69
CA LEU A 214 -2.67 18.03 8.66
C LEU A 214 -1.93 19.30 9.11
N GLY A 215 -2.50 20.07 10.03
CA GLY A 215 -1.83 21.22 10.67
C GLY A 215 -0.56 20.83 11.42
N GLN A 216 -0.42 19.58 11.86
CA GLN A 216 0.76 19.05 12.54
C GLN A 216 1.89 18.70 11.56
N ARG A 217 2.40 19.69 10.82
CA ARG A 217 3.33 19.52 9.69
C ARG A 217 4.55 18.63 9.99
N LYS A 218 5.19 18.82 11.15
CA LYS A 218 6.37 18.01 11.57
C LYS A 218 6.01 16.54 11.73
N ARG A 219 4.83 16.24 12.31
CA ARG A 219 4.34 14.87 12.47
C ARG A 219 4.02 14.24 11.11
N MET A 220 3.35 14.98 10.23
CA MET A 220 3.04 14.49 8.88
C MET A 220 4.31 14.21 8.06
N ALA A 221 5.31 15.09 8.12
CA ALA A 221 6.61 14.83 7.50
C ALA A 221 7.29 13.58 8.09
N GLY A 222 7.22 13.40 9.41
CA GLY A 222 7.69 12.18 10.07
C GLY A 222 6.97 10.93 9.58
N VAL A 223 5.65 10.96 9.44
CA VAL A 223 4.84 9.86 8.89
C VAL A 223 5.26 9.51 7.46
N VAL A 224 5.48 10.50 6.59
CA VAL A 224 5.99 10.25 5.22
C VAL A 224 7.38 9.63 5.26
N GLY A 225 8.26 10.10 6.16
CA GLY A 225 9.60 9.52 6.35
C GLY A 225 9.55 8.06 6.80
N ILE A 226 8.71 7.73 7.79
CA ILE A 226 8.52 6.35 8.28
C ILE A 226 7.96 5.47 7.16
N GLN A 227 6.96 5.95 6.39
CA GLN A 227 6.40 5.22 5.26
C GLN A 227 7.45 5.00 4.15
N SER A 228 8.30 5.99 3.88
CA SER A 228 9.41 5.83 2.93
C SER A 228 10.40 4.77 3.40
N GLY A 229 10.77 4.77 4.68
CA GLY A 229 11.62 3.75 5.29
C GLY A 229 11.03 2.34 5.16
N LYS A 230 9.73 2.18 5.47
CA LYS A 230 9.01 0.91 5.25
C LYS A 230 9.09 0.45 3.80
N LEU A 231 8.82 1.35 2.86
CA LEU A 231 8.82 1.02 1.43
C LEU A 231 10.22 0.61 0.96
N LEU A 232 11.27 1.32 1.42
CA LEU A 232 12.65 0.94 1.11
C LEU A 232 12.98 -0.46 1.61
N LEU A 233 12.60 -0.82 2.85
CA LEU A 233 12.77 -2.19 3.36
C LEU A 233 12.07 -3.22 2.47
N PHE A 234 10.86 -2.92 2.00
CA PHE A 234 10.13 -3.80 1.08
C PHE A 234 10.80 -3.89 -0.28
N TYR A 235 11.29 -2.79 -0.84
CA TYR A 235 11.98 -2.78 -2.14
C TYR A 235 13.34 -3.48 -2.09
N MET A 236 13.98 -3.55 -0.92
CA MET A 236 15.20 -4.33 -0.73
C MET A 236 14.95 -5.85 -0.80
N ILE A 237 13.74 -6.35 -0.56
CA ILE A 237 13.45 -7.80 -0.57
C ILE A 237 13.74 -8.42 -1.95
N PRO A 238 13.16 -7.94 -3.07
CA PRO A 238 13.50 -8.48 -4.39
C PRO A 238 14.98 -8.27 -4.76
N ALA A 239 15.55 -7.10 -4.40
CA ALA A 239 16.96 -6.84 -4.64
C ALA A 239 17.88 -7.88 -3.95
N TYR A 240 17.53 -8.26 -2.72
CA TYR A 240 18.24 -9.28 -1.96
C TYR A 240 18.03 -10.69 -2.53
N LEU A 241 16.80 -11.05 -2.89
CA LEU A 241 16.46 -12.37 -3.47
C LEU A 241 17.10 -12.58 -4.84
N LEU A 242 17.33 -11.51 -5.61
CA LEU A 242 17.96 -11.54 -6.93
C LEU A 242 19.50 -11.40 -6.87
N CYS A 243 20.04 -10.99 -5.72
CA CYS A 243 21.47 -10.83 -5.53
C CYS A 243 22.21 -12.18 -5.76
N GLY A 244 23.19 -12.16 -6.67
CA GLY A 244 23.96 -13.36 -7.04
C GLY A 244 23.27 -14.33 -8.00
N ARG A 245 21.98 -14.11 -8.35
CA ARG A 245 21.23 -14.92 -9.33
C ARG A 245 21.05 -14.20 -10.65
N ALA A 246 21.18 -12.89 -10.65
CA ALA A 246 21.08 -12.04 -11.81
C ALA A 246 22.28 -11.10 -11.87
N ASP A 247 22.74 -10.80 -13.08
CA ASP A 247 23.79 -9.81 -13.31
C ASP A 247 23.22 -8.38 -13.26
N LEU A 248 22.47 -8.10 -12.16
CA LEU A 248 21.77 -6.85 -11.95
C LEU A 248 22.24 -6.22 -10.64
N LYS A 249 22.65 -4.95 -10.69
CA LYS A 249 23.06 -4.22 -9.49
C LYS A 249 21.89 -4.10 -8.51
N ALA A 250 22.12 -4.31 -7.22
CA ALA A 250 21.09 -4.21 -6.18
C ALA A 250 20.36 -2.86 -6.18
N SER A 251 21.05 -1.77 -6.50
CA SER A 251 20.46 -0.43 -6.64
C SER A 251 19.47 -0.35 -7.81
N VAL A 252 19.77 -0.99 -8.94
CA VAL A 252 18.86 -1.07 -10.09
C VAL A 252 17.62 -1.86 -9.72
N CYS A 253 17.76 -3.03 -9.08
CA CYS A 253 16.63 -3.82 -8.57
C CYS A 253 15.74 -3.02 -7.63
N LEU A 254 16.33 -2.28 -6.67
CA LEU A 254 15.59 -1.47 -5.71
C LEU A 254 14.76 -0.39 -6.41
N PHE A 255 15.35 0.33 -7.35
CA PHE A 255 14.65 1.42 -8.04
C PHE A 255 13.67 0.92 -9.11
N LEU A 256 13.93 -0.22 -9.76
CA LEU A 256 12.94 -0.91 -10.59
C LEU A 256 11.72 -1.33 -9.76
N MET A 257 11.96 -1.84 -8.55
CA MET A 257 10.86 -2.18 -7.64
C MET A 257 10.06 -0.95 -7.19
N ALA A 258 10.74 0.18 -6.90
CA ALA A 258 10.07 1.44 -6.56
C ALA A 258 9.18 1.94 -7.70
N LEU A 259 9.68 1.88 -8.93
CA LEU A 259 8.93 2.25 -10.13
C LEU A 259 7.76 1.30 -10.38
N SER A 260 7.98 -0.02 -10.22
CA SER A 260 6.92 -1.04 -10.33
C SER A 260 5.80 -0.80 -9.32
N TYR A 261 6.16 -0.47 -8.08
CA TYR A 261 5.19 -0.21 -7.01
C TYR A 261 4.39 1.07 -7.26
N MET A 262 5.03 2.12 -7.78
CA MET A 262 4.36 3.36 -8.16
C MET A 262 3.36 3.13 -9.29
N LEU A 263 3.77 2.48 -10.38
CA LEU A 263 2.90 2.25 -11.54
C LEU A 263 1.79 1.24 -11.26
N SER A 264 2.05 0.20 -10.48
CA SER A 264 1.02 -0.76 -10.08
C SER A 264 -0.14 -0.11 -9.32
N GLY A 265 0.12 1.00 -8.63
CA GLY A 265 -0.88 1.76 -7.90
C GLY A 265 -1.87 2.54 -8.77
N VAL A 266 -1.61 2.67 -10.07
CA VAL A 266 -2.50 3.32 -11.04
C VAL A 266 -3.40 2.29 -11.73
N ILE A 267 -2.96 1.03 -11.80
CA ILE A 267 -3.72 -0.06 -12.41
C ILE A 267 -4.81 -0.50 -11.43
N PRO A 268 -6.10 -0.39 -11.80
CA PRO A 268 -7.18 -0.82 -10.93
C PRO A 268 -7.18 -2.35 -10.81
N ALA A 269 -6.79 -2.84 -9.63
CA ALA A 269 -6.82 -4.27 -9.34
C ALA A 269 -7.31 -4.48 -7.89
N PRO A 270 -8.15 -5.50 -7.63
CA PRO A 270 -8.61 -5.81 -6.28
C PRO A 270 -7.41 -6.05 -5.37
N SER A 271 -7.27 -5.27 -4.30
CA SER A 271 -6.14 -5.36 -3.36
C SER A 271 -4.75 -5.10 -3.96
N GLY A 272 -4.65 -4.69 -5.24
CA GLY A 272 -3.39 -4.62 -5.98
C GLY A 272 -2.83 -6.00 -6.34
N ALA A 273 -3.65 -7.08 -6.25
CA ALA A 273 -3.24 -8.41 -6.70
C ALA A 273 -3.19 -8.45 -8.22
N GLY A 274 -2.11 -8.96 -8.77
CA GLY A 274 -1.85 -9.02 -10.21
C GLY A 274 -1.23 -7.75 -10.80
N SER A 275 -1.58 -6.55 -10.32
CA SER A 275 -1.03 -5.31 -10.88
C SER A 275 0.45 -5.13 -10.60
N LEU A 276 0.90 -5.40 -9.38
CA LEU A 276 2.31 -5.31 -9.02
C LEU A 276 3.12 -6.42 -9.69
N GLU A 277 2.61 -7.65 -9.72
CA GLU A 277 3.23 -8.78 -10.37
C GLU A 277 3.40 -8.52 -11.86
N PHE A 278 2.36 -8.00 -12.52
CA PHE A 278 2.42 -7.65 -13.92
C PHE A 278 3.49 -6.57 -14.21
N VAL A 279 3.48 -5.46 -13.48
CA VAL A 279 4.46 -4.38 -13.72
C VAL A 279 5.87 -4.81 -13.34
N PHE A 280 6.01 -5.60 -12.26
CA PHE A 280 7.31 -6.16 -11.88
C PHE A 280 7.88 -7.04 -13.00
N LEU A 281 7.11 -8.00 -13.49
CA LEU A 281 7.54 -8.87 -14.58
C LEU A 281 7.84 -8.06 -15.84
N LEU A 282 6.99 -7.10 -16.20
CA LEU A 282 7.17 -6.22 -17.36
C LEU A 282 8.54 -5.52 -17.34
N PHE A 283 9.02 -5.08 -16.17
CA PHE A 283 10.29 -4.38 -16.05
C PHE A 283 11.46 -5.33 -15.86
N PHE A 284 11.34 -6.29 -14.98
CA PHE A 284 12.46 -7.16 -14.63
C PHE A 284 12.82 -8.15 -15.74
N THR A 285 11.85 -8.62 -16.54
CA THR A 285 12.13 -9.55 -17.64
C THR A 285 12.89 -8.91 -18.82
N ARG A 286 13.09 -7.59 -18.80
CA ARG A 286 14.01 -6.92 -19.73
C ARG A 286 15.49 -7.18 -19.38
N PHE A 287 15.79 -7.58 -18.15
CA PHE A 287 17.17 -7.71 -17.64
C PHE A 287 17.47 -9.13 -17.17
N ILE A 288 16.47 -9.91 -16.79
CA ILE A 288 16.60 -11.25 -16.23
C ILE A 288 15.52 -12.17 -16.79
N ASP A 289 15.82 -13.47 -16.81
CA ASP A 289 14.85 -14.46 -17.25
C ASP A 289 13.59 -14.51 -16.37
N ALA A 290 12.45 -14.75 -16.98
CA ALA A 290 11.17 -14.87 -16.28
C ALA A 290 11.19 -15.95 -15.18
N ASN A 291 11.97 -17.03 -15.39
CA ASN A 291 12.18 -18.13 -14.45
C ASN A 291 12.87 -17.68 -13.14
N ILE A 292 13.57 -16.55 -13.16
CA ILE A 292 14.23 -15.93 -12.00
C ILE A 292 13.34 -14.82 -11.42
N ALA A 293 12.73 -14.01 -12.29
CA ALA A 293 11.91 -12.88 -11.88
C ALA A 293 10.59 -13.30 -11.18
N ALA A 294 9.91 -14.32 -11.72
CA ALA A 294 8.62 -14.75 -11.19
C ALA A 294 8.70 -15.34 -9.77
N PRO A 295 9.64 -16.24 -9.43
CA PRO A 295 9.85 -16.66 -8.05
C PRO A 295 10.13 -15.52 -7.08
N ALA A 296 10.91 -14.51 -7.50
CA ALA A 296 11.26 -13.38 -6.64
C ALA A 296 10.02 -12.55 -6.25
N ILE A 297 9.14 -12.23 -7.20
CA ILE A 297 7.91 -11.48 -6.90
C ILE A 297 6.90 -12.31 -6.10
N LEU A 298 6.80 -13.61 -6.33
CA LEU A 298 5.94 -14.48 -5.53
C LEU A 298 6.43 -14.61 -4.08
N LEU A 299 7.73 -14.77 -3.87
CA LEU A 299 8.32 -14.77 -2.53
C LEU A 299 8.16 -13.41 -1.84
N PHE A 300 8.35 -12.31 -2.58
CA PHE A 300 8.04 -10.97 -2.08
C PHE A 300 6.59 -10.89 -1.56
N ARG A 301 5.61 -11.37 -2.32
CA ARG A 301 4.21 -11.42 -1.89
C ARG A 301 4.00 -12.33 -0.69
N PHE A 302 4.64 -13.48 -0.68
CA PHE A 302 4.55 -14.41 0.44
C PHE A 302 4.99 -13.74 1.74
N VAL A 303 6.17 -13.13 1.75
CA VAL A 303 6.72 -12.52 2.98
C VAL A 303 6.09 -11.18 3.36
N THR A 304 5.60 -10.41 2.39
CA THR A 304 5.03 -9.08 2.66
C THR A 304 3.51 -9.06 2.76
N TRP A 305 2.83 -10.13 2.42
CA TRP A 305 1.37 -10.18 2.40
C TRP A 305 0.82 -11.38 3.16
N ILE A 306 1.23 -12.62 2.77
CA ILE A 306 0.65 -13.85 3.33
C ILE A 306 1.13 -14.06 4.77
N CYS A 307 2.44 -13.99 5.03
CA CYS A 307 2.98 -14.17 6.38
C CYS A 307 2.43 -13.14 7.39
N PRO A 308 2.41 -11.81 7.09
CA PRO A 308 1.82 -10.84 8.00
C PRO A 308 0.32 -11.04 8.23
N ALA A 309 -0.42 -11.47 7.19
CA ALA A 309 -1.83 -11.80 7.34
C ALA A 309 -2.04 -12.99 8.29
N ALA A 310 -1.21 -14.04 8.20
CA ALA A 310 -1.26 -15.16 9.12
C ALA A 310 -0.98 -14.72 10.56
N VAL A 311 0.04 -13.89 10.79
CA VAL A 311 0.33 -13.29 12.10
C VAL A 311 -0.87 -12.49 12.60
N GLY A 312 -1.48 -11.65 11.74
CA GLY A 312 -2.68 -10.87 12.07
C GLY A 312 -3.85 -11.75 12.53
N GLY A 313 -4.08 -12.88 11.84
CA GLY A 313 -5.11 -13.86 12.21
C GLY A 313 -4.86 -14.47 13.61
N ILE A 314 -3.61 -14.84 13.90
CA ILE A 314 -3.22 -15.34 15.23
C ILE A 314 -3.44 -14.28 16.31
N LEU A 315 -3.01 -13.04 16.05
CA LEU A 315 -3.17 -11.93 17.00
C LEU A 315 -4.63 -11.62 17.32
N ILE A 316 -5.55 -11.73 16.34
CA ILE A 316 -6.99 -11.56 16.57
C ILE A 316 -7.53 -12.65 17.49
N THR A 317 -7.12 -13.92 17.29
CA THR A 317 -7.58 -15.03 18.14
C THR A 317 -7.07 -14.90 19.56
N LEU A 318 -5.80 -14.54 19.75
CA LEU A 318 -5.22 -14.29 21.07
C LEU A 318 -5.91 -13.13 21.81
N ARG A 319 -6.22 -12.03 21.11
CA ARG A 319 -6.92 -10.88 21.70
C ARG A 319 -8.36 -11.20 22.13
N LYS A 320 -9.03 -12.14 21.46
CA LYS A 320 -10.39 -12.59 21.85
C LYS A 320 -10.34 -13.52 23.07
N ALA A 321 -9.26 -14.24 23.28
CA ALA A 321 -9.10 -15.16 24.38
C ALA A 321 -8.64 -14.49 25.69
N ALA A 322 -8.07 -13.29 25.60
CA ALA A 322 -7.63 -12.43 26.74
C ALA A 322 -8.67 -11.36 27.08
#